data_f152bf4a7917e05806ead384a645be01
#
_entry.id   f152bf4a7917e05806ead384a645be01
#
_cell.length_a   1.000
_cell.length_b   1.000
_cell.length_c   1.000
_cell.angle_alpha   90.00
_cell.angle_beta   90.00
_cell.angle_gamma   90.00
#
_symmetry.space_group_name_H-M   'P 1'
#
loop_
_entity.id
_entity.type
_entity.pdbx_description
1 polymer ?
#
loop_
_entity_poly.entity_id
_entity_poly.type
_entity_poly.pdbx_seq_one_letter_code
_entity_poly.pdbx_strand_id
1 'polypeptide(L)'
;MYKRQVLEGRILLTGLVDNQEIRIDAVRLVWEVEGVKEIINEIEIGNRTTLKDYASDLWINTQARAIAAKTVGIKAITFNFETIQSKIYIAGISSRPDLLDEMILALKNIKGVSEIVNYVIIREKE
;
A
#
# COMPACT_ATOMS: atom_id res chain seq x y z
N MET A 1 2.01 13.44 -7.64
CA MET A 1 0.70 12.86 -7.30
C MET A 1 0.83 11.88 -6.13
N TYR A 2 -0.12 11.85 -5.27
CA TYR A 2 -0.11 10.95 -4.10
C TYR A 2 -1.44 10.22 -3.97
N LYS A 3 -1.42 9.10 -3.25
CA LYS A 3 -2.61 8.34 -2.91
C LYS A 3 -2.68 8.13 -1.40
N ARG A 4 -3.88 7.96 -0.89
CA ARG A 4 -4.10 7.70 0.52
C ARG A 4 -4.95 6.45 0.70
N GLN A 5 -4.67 5.72 1.78
CA GLN A 5 -5.48 4.60 2.20
C GLN A 5 -5.88 4.86 3.65
N VAL A 6 -7.16 4.76 3.93
CA VAL A 6 -7.71 5.09 5.26
C VAL A 6 -8.15 3.81 5.96
N LEU A 7 -7.70 3.65 7.20
CA LEU A 7 -8.06 2.50 8.01
C LEU A 7 -8.13 2.92 9.48
N GLU A 8 -9.35 3.03 10.02
CA GLU A 8 -9.59 3.37 11.42
C GLU A 8 -8.90 4.67 11.87
N GLY A 9 -8.91 5.67 11.03
CA GLY A 9 -8.26 6.95 11.33
C GLY A 9 -6.77 6.96 11.03
N ARG A 10 -6.18 5.81 10.69
CA ARG A 10 -4.80 5.72 10.20
C ARG A 10 -4.81 5.91 8.69
N ILE A 11 -3.95 6.76 8.21
CA ILE A 11 -3.85 7.05 6.78
C ILE A 11 -2.46 6.71 6.30
N LEU A 12 -2.38 5.88 5.28
CA LEU A 12 -1.13 5.58 4.59
C LEU A 12 -1.09 6.42 3.32
N LEU A 13 -0.10 7.30 3.23
CA LEU A 13 0.15 8.09 2.03
C LEU A 13 1.28 7.45 1.24
N THR A 14 1.02 7.18 -0.02
CA THR A 14 2.02 6.63 -0.94
C THR A 14 2.06 7.48 -2.19
N GLY A 15 3.17 7.42 -2.91
CA GLY A 15 3.30 8.11 -4.17
C GLY A 15 4.71 8.56 -4.45
N LEU A 16 4.87 9.17 -5.60
CA LEU A 16 6.12 9.76 -6.03
C LEU A 16 5.83 11.21 -6.41
N VAL A 17 6.53 12.14 -5.78
CA VAL A 17 6.36 13.56 -6.02
C VAL A 17 7.69 14.20 -6.40
N ASP A 18 7.61 15.35 -7.07
CA ASP A 18 8.80 15.99 -7.64
C ASP A 18 9.66 16.70 -6.58
N ASN A 19 9.05 17.16 -5.49
CA ASN A 19 9.79 17.92 -4.50
C ASN A 19 9.20 17.80 -3.10
N GLN A 20 9.97 18.28 -2.13
CA GLN A 20 9.61 18.23 -0.71
C GLN A 20 8.37 19.06 -0.37
N GLU A 21 8.15 20.19 -1.05
CA GLU A 21 7.01 21.05 -0.77
C GLU A 21 5.69 20.33 -1.05
N ILE A 22 5.61 19.60 -2.16
CA ILE A 22 4.42 18.83 -2.50
C ILE A 22 4.16 17.75 -1.46
N ARG A 23 5.22 17.11 -0.98
CA ARG A 23 5.12 16.08 0.05
C ARG A 23 4.57 16.66 1.36
N ILE A 24 5.08 17.81 1.77
CA ILE A 24 4.63 18.50 2.99
C ILE A 24 3.18 18.93 2.84
N ASP A 25 2.81 19.50 1.70
CA ASP A 25 1.44 19.94 1.44
C ASP A 25 0.45 18.77 1.48
N ALA A 26 0.83 17.62 0.95
CA ALA A 26 -0.02 16.43 0.97
C ALA A 26 -0.32 16.01 2.42
N VAL A 27 0.69 15.97 3.28
CA VAL A 27 0.53 15.61 4.69
C VAL A 27 -0.36 16.63 5.39
N ARG A 28 -0.12 17.92 5.16
CA ARG A 28 -0.91 18.98 5.77
C ARG A 28 -2.39 18.89 5.41
N LEU A 29 -2.70 18.68 4.14
CA LEU A 29 -4.08 18.55 3.67
C LEU A 29 -4.79 17.36 4.29
N VAL A 30 -4.07 16.25 4.46
CA VAL A 30 -4.65 15.05 5.06
C VAL A 30 -4.97 15.28 6.53
N TRP A 31 -4.13 16.02 7.27
CA TRP A 31 -4.42 16.33 8.68
C TRP A 31 -5.69 17.15 8.87
N GLU A 32 -6.14 17.86 7.85
CA GLU A 32 -7.38 18.64 7.91
C GLU A 32 -8.63 17.77 7.81
N VAL A 33 -8.50 16.51 7.43
CA VAL A 33 -9.64 15.59 7.31
C VAL A 33 -10.07 15.14 8.70
N GLU A 34 -11.37 15.23 8.96
CA GLU A 34 -11.94 14.83 10.24
C GLU A 34 -11.73 13.33 10.48
N GLY A 35 -11.36 12.97 11.70
CA GLY A 35 -11.19 11.57 12.09
C GLY A 35 -9.78 11.02 11.89
N VAL A 36 -8.87 11.81 11.34
CA VAL A 36 -7.48 11.38 11.15
C VAL A 36 -6.79 11.33 12.51
N LYS A 37 -6.22 10.17 12.84
CA LYS A 37 -5.49 9.94 14.08
C LYS A 37 -4.01 9.74 13.87
N GLU A 38 -3.64 9.21 12.72
CA GLU A 38 -2.24 8.90 12.41
C GLU A 38 -2.02 8.98 10.90
N ILE A 39 -0.89 9.52 10.52
CA ILE A 39 -0.48 9.53 9.12
C ILE A 39 0.85 8.80 9.00
N ILE A 40 0.89 7.77 8.15
CA ILE A 40 2.12 7.09 7.78
C ILE A 40 2.49 7.64 6.41
N ASN A 41 3.61 8.36 6.35
CA ASN A 41 4.02 9.03 5.13
C ASN A 41 5.10 8.23 4.41
N GLU A 42 4.70 7.52 3.37
CA GLU A 42 5.59 6.76 2.50
C GLU A 42 5.74 7.41 1.12
N ILE A 43 5.41 8.70 1.03
CA ILE A 43 5.60 9.43 -0.23
C ILE A 43 7.09 9.60 -0.48
N GLU A 44 7.53 9.24 -1.68
CA GLU A 44 8.92 9.38 -2.09
C GLU A 44 9.10 10.61 -2.98
N ILE A 45 10.27 11.22 -2.88
CA ILE A 45 10.66 12.33 -3.74
C ILE A 45 11.60 11.77 -4.78
N GLY A 46 11.33 12.01 -6.05
CA GLY A 46 12.17 11.49 -7.10
C GLY A 46 11.74 11.94 -8.47
N ASN A 47 12.50 11.50 -9.45
CA ASN A 47 12.23 11.80 -10.85
C ASN A 47 10.96 11.09 -11.31
N ARG A 48 10.32 11.69 -12.31
CA ARG A 48 9.11 11.16 -12.91
C ARG A 48 9.33 9.72 -13.38
N THR A 49 8.46 8.83 -12.94
CA THR A 49 8.42 7.43 -13.38
C THR A 49 8.15 7.40 -14.89
N THR A 50 8.88 6.55 -15.61
CA THR A 50 8.62 6.38 -17.04
C THR A 50 7.29 5.66 -17.24
N LEU A 51 6.72 5.78 -18.43
CA LEU A 51 5.47 5.10 -18.77
C LEU A 51 5.61 3.58 -18.59
N LYS A 52 6.78 3.03 -18.96
CA LYS A 52 7.06 1.60 -18.79
C LYS A 52 7.05 1.19 -17.32
N ASP A 53 7.66 1.99 -16.46
CA ASP A 53 7.70 1.72 -15.02
C ASP A 53 6.31 1.79 -14.42
N TYR A 54 5.52 2.77 -14.85
CA TYR A 54 4.13 2.90 -14.39
C TYR A 54 3.31 1.68 -14.79
N ALA A 55 3.44 1.22 -16.02
CA ALA A 55 2.73 0.03 -16.50
C ALA A 55 3.16 -1.22 -15.73
N SER A 56 4.45 -1.33 -15.42
CA SER A 56 4.98 -2.43 -14.61
C SER A 56 4.36 -2.42 -13.21
N ASP A 57 4.29 -1.26 -12.58
CA ASP A 57 3.68 -1.13 -11.25
C ASP A 57 2.20 -1.51 -11.25
N LEU A 58 1.46 -1.12 -12.29
CA LEU A 58 0.06 -1.49 -12.44
C LEU A 58 -0.10 -3.00 -12.58
N TRP A 59 0.77 -3.63 -13.37
CA TRP A 59 0.75 -5.07 -13.54
C TRP A 59 1.01 -5.80 -12.23
N ILE A 60 2.05 -5.37 -11.50
CA ILE A 60 2.39 -5.93 -10.19
C ILE A 60 1.20 -5.81 -9.24
N ASN A 61 0.59 -4.63 -9.19
CA ASN A 61 -0.53 -4.40 -8.28
C ASN A 61 -1.74 -5.28 -8.62
N THR A 62 -1.99 -5.49 -9.90
CA THR A 62 -3.05 -6.40 -10.35
C THR A 62 -2.77 -7.84 -9.92
N GLN A 63 -1.53 -8.28 -10.06
CA GLN A 63 -1.12 -9.61 -9.62
C GLN A 63 -1.25 -9.74 -8.10
N ALA A 64 -0.89 -8.70 -7.35
CA ALA A 64 -1.01 -8.71 -5.89
C ALA A 64 -2.46 -8.92 -5.44
N ARG A 65 -3.39 -8.20 -6.07
CA ARG A 65 -4.82 -8.35 -5.75
C ARG A 65 -5.33 -9.74 -6.08
N ALA A 66 -4.89 -10.31 -7.20
CA ALA A 66 -5.29 -11.66 -7.59
C ALA A 66 -4.77 -12.70 -6.61
N ILE A 67 -3.53 -12.55 -6.16
CA ILE A 67 -2.92 -13.44 -5.15
C ILE A 67 -3.67 -13.32 -3.83
N ALA A 68 -4.01 -12.12 -3.40
CA ALA A 68 -4.77 -11.90 -2.17
C ALA A 68 -6.13 -12.60 -2.23
N ALA A 69 -6.85 -12.45 -3.35
CA ALA A 69 -8.15 -13.08 -3.52
C ALA A 69 -8.05 -14.61 -3.46
N LYS A 70 -6.97 -15.17 -4.01
CA LYS A 70 -6.75 -16.61 -4.01
C LYS A 70 -6.35 -17.14 -2.63
N THR A 71 -5.54 -16.38 -1.90
CA THR A 71 -4.99 -16.82 -0.61
C THR A 71 -5.97 -16.62 0.54
N VAL A 72 -6.61 -15.46 0.62
CA VAL A 72 -7.49 -15.11 1.74
C VAL A 72 -8.96 -15.04 1.36
N GLY A 73 -9.30 -15.23 0.10
CA GLY A 73 -10.67 -15.26 -0.38
C GLY A 73 -11.35 -13.90 -0.24
N ILE A 74 -12.61 -13.91 0.19
CA ILE A 74 -13.41 -12.69 0.31
C ILE A 74 -12.80 -11.67 1.27
N LYS A 75 -11.99 -12.13 2.23
CA LYS A 75 -11.30 -11.23 3.17
C LYS A 75 -10.26 -10.35 2.50
N ALA A 76 -9.92 -10.62 1.23
CA ALA A 76 -9.02 -9.75 0.47
C ALA A 76 -9.53 -8.32 0.39
N ILE A 77 -10.84 -8.09 0.51
CA ILE A 77 -11.41 -6.74 0.48
C ILE A 77 -10.98 -5.89 1.68
N THR A 78 -10.47 -6.52 2.73
CA THR A 78 -9.97 -5.79 3.91
C THR A 78 -8.54 -5.29 3.72
N PHE A 79 -7.93 -5.60 2.58
CA PHE A 79 -6.57 -5.18 2.25
C PHE A 79 -6.57 -4.19 1.11
N ASN A 80 -5.66 -3.23 1.21
CA ASN A 80 -5.41 -2.28 0.13
C ASN A 80 -3.97 -2.44 -0.34
N PHE A 81 -3.79 -2.43 -1.65
CA PHE A 81 -2.49 -2.60 -2.28
C PHE A 81 -2.18 -1.41 -3.17
N GLU A 82 -0.97 -0.88 -3.04
CA GLU A 82 -0.43 0.11 -3.97
C GLU A 82 0.99 -0.30 -4.33
N THR A 83 1.32 -0.19 -5.59
CA THR A 83 2.66 -0.52 -6.07
C THR A 83 3.30 0.72 -6.68
N ILE A 84 4.45 1.10 -6.14
CA ILE A 84 5.19 2.27 -6.57
C ILE A 84 6.65 1.90 -6.69
N GLN A 85 7.21 2.07 -7.88
CA GLN A 85 8.60 1.73 -8.16
C GLN A 85 8.96 0.31 -7.72
N SER A 86 8.09 -0.64 -8.08
CA SER A 86 8.24 -2.07 -7.80
C SER A 86 8.15 -2.45 -6.33
N LYS A 87 7.77 -1.53 -5.46
CA LYS A 87 7.50 -1.81 -4.04
C LYS A 87 6.00 -1.91 -3.83
N ILE A 88 5.57 -3.00 -3.19
CA ILE A 88 4.15 -3.20 -2.86
C ILE A 88 3.91 -2.71 -1.43
N TYR A 89 3.00 -1.77 -1.29
CA TYR A 89 2.54 -1.29 0.01
C TYR A 89 1.22 -1.95 0.33
N ILE A 90 1.12 -2.58 1.49
CA ILE A 90 -0.10 -3.27 1.94
C ILE A 90 -0.59 -2.59 3.22
N ALA A 91 -1.88 -2.25 3.25
CA ALA A 91 -2.54 -1.78 4.45
C ALA A 91 -3.82 -2.59 4.63
N GLY A 92 -4.24 -2.78 5.86
CA GLY A 92 -5.47 -3.53 6.13
C GLY A 92 -5.51 -4.07 7.55
N ILE A 93 -6.50 -4.92 7.77
CA ILE A 93 -6.67 -5.62 9.06
C ILE A 93 -6.77 -7.11 8.77
N SER A 94 -6.05 -7.92 9.54
CA SER A 94 -6.14 -9.37 9.44
C SER A 94 -6.32 -9.97 10.84
N SER A 95 -7.16 -11.00 10.93
CA SER A 95 -7.29 -11.81 12.15
C SER A 95 -6.53 -13.13 12.01
N ARG A 96 -5.88 -13.34 10.87
CA ARG A 96 -5.20 -14.59 10.54
C ARG A 96 -3.75 -14.31 10.11
N PRO A 97 -2.83 -14.18 11.10
CA PRO A 97 -1.42 -13.93 10.76
C PRO A 97 -0.80 -15.02 9.88
N ASP A 98 -1.28 -16.26 10.00
CA ASP A 98 -0.81 -17.37 9.16
C ASP A 98 -1.13 -17.14 7.67
N LEU A 99 -2.35 -16.70 7.36
CA LEU A 99 -2.74 -16.40 5.99
C LEU A 99 -2.05 -15.15 5.46
N LEU A 100 -1.84 -14.16 6.33
CA LEU A 100 -1.10 -12.96 5.95
C LEU A 100 0.32 -13.30 5.55
N ASP A 101 1.00 -14.14 6.34
CA ASP A 101 2.37 -14.56 6.03
C ASP A 101 2.42 -15.33 4.71
N GLU A 102 1.45 -16.22 4.48
CA GLU A 102 1.37 -16.97 3.24
C GLU A 102 1.17 -16.05 2.03
N MET A 103 0.30 -15.06 2.17
CA MET A 103 0.06 -14.06 1.14
C MET A 103 1.33 -13.27 0.83
N ILE A 104 2.03 -12.80 1.86
CA ILE A 104 3.26 -12.02 1.67
C ILE A 104 4.33 -12.84 0.96
N LEU A 105 4.49 -14.12 1.33
CA LEU A 105 5.43 -14.99 0.64
C LEU A 105 5.09 -15.13 -0.84
N ALA A 106 3.80 -15.27 -1.16
CA ALA A 106 3.35 -15.36 -2.54
C ALA A 106 3.62 -14.04 -3.30
N LEU A 107 3.39 -12.90 -2.64
CA LEU A 107 3.64 -11.59 -3.24
C LEU A 107 5.11 -11.38 -3.59
N LYS A 108 6.01 -11.89 -2.77
CA LYS A 108 7.45 -11.78 -3.02
C LYS A 108 7.89 -12.51 -4.30
N ASN A 109 7.10 -13.46 -4.75
CA ASN A 109 7.40 -14.22 -5.96
C ASN A 109 6.89 -13.58 -7.25
N ILE A 110 6.19 -12.44 -7.15
CA ILE A 110 5.76 -11.71 -8.34
C ILE A 110 6.99 -11.14 -9.03
N LYS A 111 7.10 -11.40 -10.33
CA LYS A 111 8.23 -10.90 -11.11
C LYS A 111 8.30 -9.38 -11.06
N GLY A 112 9.46 -8.85 -10.72
CA GLY A 112 9.71 -7.42 -10.69
C GLY A 112 9.55 -6.76 -9.33
N VAL A 113 8.99 -7.46 -8.34
CA VAL A 113 8.82 -6.91 -7.00
C VAL A 113 10.18 -6.79 -6.31
N SER A 114 10.48 -5.59 -5.80
CA SER A 114 11.72 -5.34 -5.07
C SER A 114 11.54 -5.40 -3.55
N GLU A 115 10.34 -5.04 -3.06
CA GLU A 115 10.10 -4.97 -1.62
C GLU A 115 8.61 -5.05 -1.33
N ILE A 116 8.27 -5.63 -0.17
CA ILE A 116 6.91 -5.60 0.37
C ILE A 116 6.95 -4.75 1.65
N VAL A 117 6.16 -3.69 1.67
CA VAL A 117 6.04 -2.82 2.86
C VAL A 117 4.70 -3.12 3.51
N ASN A 118 4.75 -3.76 4.67
CA ASN A 118 3.56 -4.30 5.33
C ASN A 118 3.10 -3.42 6.49
N TYR A 119 1.95 -2.77 6.31
CA TYR A 119 1.28 -1.98 7.35
C TYR A 119 -0.05 -2.62 7.78
N VAL A 120 -0.15 -3.95 7.66
CA VAL A 120 -1.35 -4.66 8.09
C VAL A 120 -1.37 -4.75 9.62
N ILE A 121 -2.53 -4.46 10.20
CA ILE A 121 -2.77 -4.59 11.63
C ILE A 121 -3.35 -5.97 11.90
N ILE A 122 -2.76 -6.68 12.85
CA ILE A 122 -3.29 -7.97 13.29
C ILE A 122 -4.24 -7.73 14.44
N ARG A 123 -5.47 -8.22 14.31
CA ARG A 123 -6.47 -8.18 15.37
C ARG A 123 -7.02 -9.58 15.57
N GLU A 124 -6.85 -10.09 16.75
CA GLU A 124 -7.39 -11.40 17.07
C GLU A 124 -8.90 -11.33 17.13
N LYS A 125 -9.53 -12.39 16.63
CA LYS A 125 -10.97 -12.52 16.65
C LYS A 125 -11.40 -12.94 18.05
N GLU A 126 -12.26 -12.19 18.67
CA GLU A 126 -12.84 -12.52 19.96
C GLU A 126 -13.90 -13.61 19.84
#